data_440bfe35a1e447538d7e0c52fa69519e
#
_entry.id   440bfe35a1e447538d7e0c52fa69519e
#
_cell.length_a   1.000
_cell.length_b   1.000
_cell.length_c   1.000
_cell.angle_alpha   90.00
_cell.angle_beta   90.00
_cell.angle_gamma   90.00
#
_symmetry.space_group_name_H-M   'P 1'
#
loop_
_entity.id
_entity.type
_entity.pdbx_description
1 polymer ?
#
loop_
_entity_poly.entity_id
_entity_poly.type
_entity_poly.pdbx_seq_one_letter_code
_entity_poly.pdbx_strand_id
1 'polypeptide(L)'
;MGAVSEPLIQWFELNRRLLPFRQEPSAYHIWVSEIMLQQTRVSAALPYYERFVAELPDPAALAACDPDKLRKLWQGLGYYSRVANMQKAAQIVCRQYGGQLPADYAALRALPGIGDYTAGAIASIAFGIPVPAVDGNVLRVFARLDNSSADITKPAAKREFTARVLEEMPKERPGPYNEALMELGALVCLPNGAPKCEVCPLAAQCRGRAAGRAEQLPVKTAKPEKTLVPVTAALITGPQGVLLQRRPSKGLLAGLWQPLAFEGTAMTQPELDAALHAIGLCVQWQAPLQSTRHVFTHRIWQISGFCGTAAGPAPEGCVWASRAELNGEYAVPSAFAGIMRQWRPE
;
A
#
# COMPACT_ATOMS: atom_id res chain seq x y z
N MET A 1 35.67 3.86 -5.45
CA MET A 1 34.39 3.20 -5.79
C MET A 1 34.32 1.91 -4.99
N GLY A 2 33.19 1.65 -4.33
CA GLY A 2 33.04 0.49 -3.46
C GLY A 2 32.97 -0.82 -4.24
N ALA A 3 33.41 -1.92 -3.63
CA ALA A 3 33.39 -3.24 -4.25
C ALA A 3 31.96 -3.72 -4.63
N VAL A 4 30.93 -3.15 -4.02
CA VAL A 4 29.52 -3.48 -4.22
C VAL A 4 28.85 -2.51 -5.20
N SER A 5 29.10 -1.21 -5.09
CA SER A 5 28.34 -0.18 -5.81
C SER A 5 28.58 -0.19 -7.31
N GLU A 6 29.82 -0.34 -7.76
CA GLU A 6 30.14 -0.25 -9.19
C GLU A 6 29.52 -1.39 -10.02
N PRO A 7 29.75 -2.69 -9.72
CA PRO A 7 29.14 -3.77 -10.51
C PRO A 7 27.61 -3.76 -10.42
N LEU A 8 27.05 -3.29 -9.29
CA LEU A 8 25.61 -3.19 -9.10
C LEU A 8 24.98 -2.12 -9.99
N ILE A 9 25.58 -0.92 -10.07
CA ILE A 9 25.07 0.18 -10.89
C ILE A 9 25.22 -0.14 -12.38
N GLN A 10 26.34 -0.72 -12.81
CA GLN A 10 26.53 -1.17 -14.19
C GLN A 10 25.48 -2.19 -14.61
N TRP A 11 25.21 -3.17 -13.73
CA TRP A 11 24.14 -4.14 -13.98
C TRP A 11 22.75 -3.45 -14.09
N PHE A 12 22.46 -2.51 -13.20
CA PHE A 12 21.19 -1.79 -13.20
C PHE A 12 20.97 -1.01 -14.50
N GLU A 13 21.98 -0.33 -15.00
CA GLU A 13 21.89 0.43 -16.25
C GLU A 13 21.52 -0.44 -17.45
N LEU A 14 21.98 -1.69 -17.46
CA LEU A 14 21.71 -2.66 -18.53
C LEU A 14 20.40 -3.44 -18.35
N ASN A 15 19.91 -3.60 -17.12
CA ASN A 15 18.84 -4.54 -16.79
C ASN A 15 17.60 -3.89 -16.17
N ARG A 16 17.61 -2.58 -15.90
CA ARG A 16 16.50 -1.90 -15.26
C ARG A 16 15.22 -1.97 -16.08
N ARG A 17 14.11 -2.20 -15.42
CA ARG A 17 12.80 -2.12 -16.05
C ARG A 17 12.48 -0.68 -16.47
N LEU A 18 11.90 -0.52 -17.66
CA LEU A 18 11.36 0.76 -18.12
C LEU A 18 10.02 1.00 -17.42
N LEU A 19 10.04 1.82 -16.39
CA LEU A 19 8.85 2.14 -15.59
C LEU A 19 8.51 3.62 -15.78
N PRO A 20 7.21 4.00 -15.89
CA PRO A 20 6.82 5.39 -16.17
C PRO A 20 7.43 6.40 -15.19
N PHE A 21 7.46 6.10 -13.91
CA PHE A 21 8.04 6.97 -12.89
C PHE A 21 9.58 7.09 -12.91
N ARG A 22 10.25 6.29 -13.75
CA ARG A 22 11.70 6.37 -14.03
C ARG A 22 12.02 7.10 -15.32
N GLN A 23 11.03 7.27 -16.21
CA GLN A 23 11.22 7.98 -17.49
C GLN A 23 11.17 9.49 -17.28
N GLU A 24 10.30 9.95 -16.38
CA GLU A 24 10.18 11.36 -15.99
C GLU A 24 10.34 11.48 -14.45
N PRO A 25 11.56 11.35 -13.93
CA PRO A 25 11.80 11.25 -12.49
C PRO A 25 11.72 12.61 -11.78
N SER A 26 10.54 13.21 -11.65
CA SER A 26 10.34 14.33 -10.74
C SER A 26 10.26 13.85 -9.29
N ALA A 27 10.56 14.71 -8.32
CA ALA A 27 10.42 14.37 -6.90
C ALA A 27 8.98 13.94 -6.55
N TYR A 28 7.99 14.53 -7.20
CA TYR A 28 6.58 14.16 -7.04
C TYR A 28 6.29 12.75 -7.60
N HIS A 29 6.73 12.44 -8.80
CA HIS A 29 6.53 11.12 -9.42
C HIS A 29 7.20 10.00 -8.62
N ILE A 30 8.42 10.25 -8.12
CA ILE A 30 9.12 9.32 -7.23
C ILE A 30 8.32 9.14 -5.95
N TRP A 31 7.87 10.23 -5.29
CA TRP A 31 7.06 10.14 -4.09
C TRP A 31 5.79 9.31 -4.29
N VAL A 32 5.02 9.61 -5.35
CA VAL A 32 3.77 8.88 -5.66
C VAL A 32 4.06 7.40 -5.86
N SER A 33 5.04 7.06 -6.70
CA SER A 33 5.40 5.67 -6.97
C SER A 33 5.87 4.92 -5.72
N GLU A 34 6.72 5.54 -4.91
CA GLU A 34 7.24 4.93 -3.69
C GLU A 34 6.13 4.61 -2.67
N ILE A 35 5.16 5.52 -2.51
CA ILE A 35 4.01 5.27 -1.64
C ILE A 35 3.08 4.19 -2.23
N MET A 36 2.85 4.17 -3.53
CA MET A 36 2.01 3.13 -4.17
C MET A 36 2.64 1.74 -4.09
N LEU A 37 3.96 1.65 -4.24
CA LEU A 37 4.71 0.40 -4.22
C LEU A 37 4.89 -0.18 -2.81
N GLN A 38 4.59 0.56 -1.74
CA GLN A 38 4.56 0.00 -0.39
C GLN A 38 3.58 -1.18 -0.31
N GLN A 39 4.10 -2.40 -0.15
CA GLN A 39 3.33 -3.65 -0.07
C GLN A 39 2.47 -3.98 -1.32
N THR A 40 2.74 -3.33 -2.44
CA THR A 40 2.06 -3.57 -3.72
C THR A 40 3.09 -3.92 -4.79
N ARG A 41 2.80 -4.95 -5.60
CA ARG A 41 3.68 -5.33 -6.71
C ARG A 41 3.62 -4.27 -7.80
N VAL A 42 4.75 -4.05 -8.49
CA VAL A 42 4.85 -3.06 -9.58
C VAL A 42 3.75 -3.24 -10.63
N SER A 43 3.55 -4.47 -11.14
CA SER A 43 2.53 -4.75 -12.15
C SER A 43 1.10 -4.41 -11.71
N ALA A 44 0.81 -4.52 -10.41
CA ALA A 44 -0.49 -4.16 -9.86
C ALA A 44 -0.61 -2.63 -9.62
N ALA A 45 0.49 -1.95 -9.33
CA ALA A 45 0.48 -0.51 -9.03
C ALA A 45 0.47 0.36 -10.30
N LEU A 46 1.06 -0.08 -11.40
CA LEU A 46 1.23 0.73 -12.62
C LEU A 46 -0.07 1.36 -13.15
N PRO A 47 -1.18 0.63 -13.33
CA PRO A 47 -2.42 1.25 -13.84
C PRO A 47 -3.00 2.31 -12.88
N TYR A 48 -2.73 2.17 -11.59
CA TYR A 48 -3.12 3.17 -10.58
C TYR A 48 -2.22 4.41 -10.65
N TYR A 49 -0.92 4.20 -10.79
CA TYR A 49 0.05 5.28 -10.91
C TYR A 49 -0.26 6.17 -12.13
N GLU A 50 -0.43 5.58 -13.30
CA GLU A 50 -0.72 6.31 -14.54
C GLU A 50 -2.00 7.15 -14.42
N ARG A 51 -3.08 6.54 -13.92
CA ARG A 51 -4.33 7.26 -13.69
C ARG A 51 -4.20 8.36 -12.63
N PHE A 52 -3.46 8.08 -11.55
CA PHE A 52 -3.30 9.02 -10.44
C PHE A 52 -2.52 10.26 -10.87
N VAL A 53 -1.41 10.11 -11.58
CA VAL A 53 -0.60 11.25 -12.02
C VAL A 53 -1.26 12.02 -13.17
N ALA A 54 -2.09 11.37 -13.98
CA ALA A 54 -2.90 12.05 -15.01
C ALA A 54 -3.98 12.96 -14.37
N GLU A 55 -4.62 12.52 -13.29
CA GLU A 55 -5.65 13.27 -12.57
C GLU A 55 -5.06 14.30 -11.58
N LEU A 56 -3.93 14.00 -10.99
CA LEU A 56 -3.26 14.76 -9.94
C LEU A 56 -1.77 14.92 -10.29
N PRO A 57 -1.44 15.81 -11.25
CA PRO A 57 -0.09 15.85 -11.84
C PRO A 57 0.99 16.45 -10.92
N ASP A 58 0.59 17.11 -9.84
CA ASP A 58 1.50 17.81 -8.94
C ASP A 58 0.98 17.85 -7.49
N PRO A 59 1.80 18.30 -6.53
CA PRO A 59 1.37 18.45 -5.15
C PRO A 59 0.19 19.39 -4.94
N ALA A 60 -0.01 20.41 -5.79
CA ALA A 60 -1.10 21.36 -5.65
C ALA A 60 -2.45 20.71 -6.01
N ALA A 61 -2.49 19.96 -7.11
CA ALA A 61 -3.66 19.16 -7.49
C ALA A 61 -4.02 18.14 -6.42
N LEU A 62 -3.01 17.43 -5.88
CA LEU A 62 -3.21 16.46 -4.79
C LEU A 62 -3.72 17.12 -3.50
N ALA A 63 -3.18 18.30 -3.14
CA ALA A 63 -3.58 19.04 -1.94
C ALA A 63 -5.04 19.51 -2.02
N ALA A 64 -5.48 19.94 -3.20
CA ALA A 64 -6.81 20.48 -3.46
C ALA A 64 -7.87 19.41 -3.77
N CYS A 65 -7.45 18.15 -4.03
CA CYS A 65 -8.36 17.08 -4.41
C CYS A 65 -9.41 16.83 -3.32
N ASP A 66 -10.66 16.61 -3.74
CA ASP A 66 -11.71 16.16 -2.83
C ASP A 66 -11.32 14.83 -2.19
N PRO A 67 -11.47 14.66 -0.86
CA PRO A 67 -11.06 13.43 -0.17
C PRO A 67 -11.77 12.16 -0.63
N ASP A 68 -13.01 12.23 -1.09
CA ASP A 68 -13.74 11.05 -1.57
C ASP A 68 -13.29 10.68 -2.99
N LYS A 69 -13.10 11.67 -3.88
CA LYS A 69 -12.44 11.47 -5.17
C LYS A 69 -11.05 10.85 -5.00
N LEU A 70 -10.27 11.33 -4.04
CA LEU A 70 -8.94 10.81 -3.76
C LEU A 70 -8.97 9.35 -3.30
N ARG A 71 -9.91 8.98 -2.40
CA ARG A 71 -10.13 7.59 -1.99
C ARG A 71 -10.56 6.72 -3.16
N LYS A 72 -11.35 7.27 -4.07
CA LYS A 72 -11.81 6.57 -5.27
C LYS A 72 -10.66 6.27 -6.23
N LEU A 73 -9.77 7.22 -6.49
CA LEU A 73 -8.55 7.02 -7.28
C LEU A 73 -7.64 5.94 -6.68
N TRP A 74 -7.64 5.81 -5.35
CA TRP A 74 -6.84 4.83 -4.62
C TRP A 74 -7.52 3.47 -4.42
N GLN A 75 -8.78 3.33 -4.82
CA GLN A 75 -9.58 2.13 -4.57
C GLN A 75 -8.97 0.90 -5.21
N GLY A 76 -8.65 -0.11 -4.39
CA GLY A 76 -8.01 -1.36 -4.80
C GLY A 76 -6.56 -1.51 -4.33
N LEU A 77 -5.83 -0.42 -4.10
CA LEU A 77 -4.45 -0.47 -3.58
C LEU A 77 -4.38 -0.83 -2.09
N GLY A 78 -5.45 -0.62 -1.33
CA GLY A 78 -5.46 -0.82 0.11
C GLY A 78 -4.63 0.20 0.90
N TYR A 79 -4.57 0.03 2.25
CA TYR A 79 -3.83 0.95 3.12
C TYR A 79 -4.13 2.43 2.85
N TYR A 80 -5.39 2.80 2.89
CA TYR A 80 -5.88 4.14 2.52
C TYR A 80 -5.31 5.28 3.35
N SER A 81 -4.74 4.98 4.53
CA SER A 81 -3.96 5.94 5.30
C SER A 81 -2.76 6.50 4.52
N ARG A 82 -2.23 5.75 3.56
CA ARG A 82 -1.13 6.22 2.70
C ARG A 82 -1.56 7.44 1.89
N VAL A 83 -2.64 7.33 1.14
CA VAL A 83 -3.12 8.44 0.31
C VAL A 83 -3.65 9.62 1.14
N ALA A 84 -4.28 9.35 2.28
CA ALA A 84 -4.69 10.40 3.20
C ALA A 84 -3.49 11.18 3.77
N ASN A 85 -2.39 10.49 4.11
CA ASN A 85 -1.15 11.14 4.54
C ASN A 85 -0.47 11.88 3.39
N MET A 86 -0.49 11.33 2.16
CA MET A 86 0.02 12.03 0.98
C MET A 86 -0.70 13.36 0.77
N GLN A 87 -2.02 13.41 0.89
CA GLN A 87 -2.78 14.66 0.76
C GLN A 87 -2.37 15.68 1.83
N LYS A 88 -2.28 15.25 3.10
CA LYS A 88 -1.80 16.13 4.18
C LYS A 88 -0.38 16.65 3.93
N ALA A 89 0.50 15.77 3.46
CA ALA A 89 1.86 16.15 3.10
C ALA A 89 1.87 17.15 1.93
N ALA A 90 1.07 16.92 0.89
CA ALA A 90 0.91 17.84 -0.24
C ALA A 90 0.42 19.23 0.21
N GLN A 91 -0.53 19.30 1.14
CA GLN A 91 -0.99 20.55 1.73
C GLN A 91 0.13 21.29 2.47
N ILE A 92 1.02 20.57 3.17
CA ILE A 92 2.20 21.17 3.83
C ILE A 92 3.19 21.64 2.77
N VAL A 93 3.46 20.82 1.75
CA VAL A 93 4.36 21.17 0.63
C VAL A 93 3.89 22.46 -0.07
N CYS A 94 2.61 22.61 -0.34
CA CYS A 94 2.08 23.84 -0.93
C CYS A 94 2.24 25.04 -0.01
N ARG A 95 1.98 24.90 1.28
CA ARG A 95 2.01 26.03 2.23
C ARG A 95 3.44 26.44 2.60
N GLN A 96 4.37 25.52 2.75
CA GLN A 96 5.69 25.77 3.32
C GLN A 96 6.82 25.76 2.29
N TYR A 97 6.62 25.06 1.16
CA TYR A 97 7.67 24.82 0.17
C TYR A 97 7.26 25.24 -1.26
N GLY A 98 6.24 26.12 -1.39
CA GLY A 98 5.82 26.65 -2.69
C GLY A 98 5.34 25.60 -3.69
N GLY A 99 4.80 24.48 -3.23
CA GLY A 99 4.30 23.40 -4.08
C GLY A 99 5.37 22.42 -4.60
N GLN A 100 6.62 22.54 -4.14
CA GLN A 100 7.71 21.65 -4.52
C GLN A 100 8.22 20.86 -3.30
N LEU A 101 8.51 19.58 -3.46
CA LEU A 101 9.10 18.82 -2.38
C LEU A 101 10.48 19.39 -2.00
N PRO A 102 10.79 19.51 -0.68
CA PRO A 102 12.05 20.07 -0.25
C PRO A 102 13.25 19.15 -0.60
N ALA A 103 14.33 19.74 -1.12
CA ALA A 103 15.59 19.07 -1.37
C ALA A 103 16.41 18.92 -0.07
N ASP A 104 15.78 18.38 0.96
CA ASP A 104 16.38 18.15 2.28
C ASP A 104 15.75 16.89 2.90
N TYR A 105 16.61 15.97 3.35
CA TYR A 105 16.17 14.69 3.90
C TYR A 105 15.35 14.84 5.19
N ALA A 106 15.74 15.74 6.07
CA ALA A 106 15.05 15.94 7.36
C ALA A 106 13.67 16.58 7.13
N ALA A 107 13.58 17.55 6.22
CA ALA A 107 12.32 18.17 5.83
C ALA A 107 11.37 17.18 5.15
N LEU A 108 11.88 16.33 4.22
CA LEU A 108 11.09 15.24 3.62
C LEU A 108 10.55 14.28 4.67
N ARG A 109 11.40 13.88 5.62
CA ARG A 109 11.03 12.95 6.67
C ARG A 109 10.01 13.50 7.67
N ALA A 110 9.94 14.82 7.82
CA ALA A 110 8.95 15.50 8.66
C ALA A 110 7.53 15.51 8.04
N LEU A 111 7.40 15.21 6.74
CA LEU A 111 6.11 15.18 6.07
C LEU A 111 5.28 13.95 6.46
N PRO A 112 3.96 14.07 6.64
CA PRO A 112 3.07 12.97 6.98
C PRO A 112 3.18 11.80 6.00
N GLY A 113 3.42 10.60 6.53
CA GLY A 113 3.51 9.36 5.74
C GLY A 113 4.85 9.14 5.03
N ILE A 114 5.81 10.03 5.16
CA ILE A 114 7.17 9.88 4.65
C ILE A 114 8.08 9.43 5.78
N GLY A 115 8.47 8.16 5.76
CA GLY A 115 9.46 7.58 6.67
C GLY A 115 10.88 7.61 6.11
N ASP A 116 11.85 7.04 6.87
CA ASP A 116 13.27 7.00 6.48
C ASP A 116 13.49 6.47 5.06
N TYR A 117 12.80 5.39 4.69
CA TYR A 117 12.90 4.78 3.36
C TYR A 117 12.43 5.74 2.26
N THR A 118 11.20 6.24 2.36
CA THR A 118 10.62 7.10 1.32
C THR A 118 11.38 8.43 1.21
N ALA A 119 11.80 9.02 2.35
CA ALA A 119 12.64 10.20 2.37
C ALA A 119 13.99 9.93 1.69
N GLY A 120 14.62 8.78 1.98
CA GLY A 120 15.87 8.36 1.34
C GLY A 120 15.75 8.16 -0.16
N ALA A 121 14.66 7.53 -0.62
CA ALA A 121 14.38 7.35 -2.04
C ALA A 121 14.20 8.70 -2.76
N ILE A 122 13.34 9.58 -2.25
CA ILE A 122 13.12 10.91 -2.85
C ILE A 122 14.42 11.72 -2.84
N ALA A 123 15.10 11.80 -1.70
CA ALA A 123 16.31 12.60 -1.55
C ALA A 123 17.44 12.13 -2.48
N SER A 124 17.64 10.83 -2.61
CA SER A 124 18.72 10.29 -3.43
C SER A 124 18.40 10.29 -4.93
N ILE A 125 17.17 9.92 -5.31
CA ILE A 125 16.81 9.76 -6.73
C ILE A 125 16.50 11.12 -7.36
N ALA A 126 15.72 11.97 -6.67
CA ALA A 126 15.33 13.27 -7.22
C ALA A 126 16.39 14.37 -7.02
N PHE A 127 17.10 14.33 -5.90
CA PHE A 127 17.97 15.44 -5.49
C PHE A 127 19.46 15.07 -5.41
N GLY A 128 19.82 13.81 -5.66
CA GLY A 128 21.21 13.37 -5.59
C GLY A 128 21.84 13.43 -4.18
N ILE A 129 21.03 13.50 -3.13
CA ILE A 129 21.51 13.55 -1.75
C ILE A 129 21.95 12.14 -1.34
N PRO A 130 23.17 11.93 -0.82
CA PRO A 130 23.72 10.60 -0.51
C PRO A 130 23.13 10.05 0.81
N VAL A 131 21.88 9.62 0.77
CA VAL A 131 21.16 8.96 1.87
C VAL A 131 20.59 7.63 1.41
N PRO A 132 20.60 6.59 2.27
CA PRO A 132 20.14 5.27 1.88
C PRO A 132 18.62 5.14 1.90
N ALA A 133 18.08 4.38 0.94
CA ALA A 133 16.69 3.95 0.90
C ALA A 133 16.61 2.45 1.22
N VAL A 134 16.44 2.11 2.51
CA VAL A 134 16.51 0.74 2.99
C VAL A 134 15.11 0.15 3.20
N ASP A 135 14.68 -0.67 2.26
CA ASP A 135 13.44 -1.45 2.30
C ASP A 135 13.71 -2.94 2.62
N GLY A 136 12.68 -3.76 2.58
CA GLY A 136 12.81 -5.20 2.77
C GLY A 136 13.64 -5.92 1.70
N ASN A 137 13.76 -5.36 0.49
CA ASN A 137 14.62 -5.90 -0.56
C ASN A 137 16.08 -5.65 -0.23
N VAL A 138 16.40 -4.41 0.14
CA VAL A 138 17.76 -3.98 0.50
C VAL A 138 18.25 -4.74 1.73
N LEU A 139 17.42 -4.87 2.77
CA LEU A 139 17.73 -5.67 3.96
C LEU A 139 18.05 -7.13 3.61
N ARG A 140 17.31 -7.73 2.68
CA ARG A 140 17.54 -9.11 2.21
C ARG A 140 18.85 -9.23 1.44
N VAL A 141 19.11 -8.29 0.55
CA VAL A 141 20.35 -8.27 -0.26
C VAL A 141 21.56 -8.21 0.67
N PHE A 142 21.60 -7.27 1.60
CA PHE A 142 22.73 -7.12 2.52
C PHE A 142 22.84 -8.26 3.54
N ALA A 143 21.73 -8.80 4.04
CA ALA A 143 21.77 -9.99 4.91
C ALA A 143 22.43 -11.19 4.19
N ARG A 144 22.17 -11.37 2.90
CA ARG A 144 22.81 -12.40 2.08
C ARG A 144 24.26 -12.04 1.71
N LEU A 145 24.51 -10.79 1.32
CA LEU A 145 25.84 -10.31 0.96
C LEU A 145 26.84 -10.50 2.09
N ASP A 146 26.46 -10.13 3.31
CA ASP A 146 27.29 -10.23 4.51
C ASP A 146 27.17 -11.57 5.24
N ASN A 147 26.33 -12.50 4.76
CA ASN A 147 26.01 -13.79 5.43
C ASN A 147 25.53 -13.59 6.88
N SER A 148 24.76 -12.55 7.11
CA SER A 148 24.30 -12.17 8.46
C SER A 148 23.08 -12.97 8.90
N SER A 149 23.13 -13.52 10.10
CA SER A 149 21.98 -14.15 10.78
C SER A 149 21.17 -13.16 11.65
N ALA A 150 21.45 -11.87 11.58
CA ALA A 150 20.69 -10.86 12.29
C ALA A 150 19.23 -10.84 11.77
N ASP A 151 18.29 -10.80 12.71
CA ASP A 151 16.86 -10.73 12.38
C ASP A 151 16.51 -9.34 11.81
N ILE A 152 16.24 -9.28 10.51
CA ILE A 152 15.95 -8.03 9.80
C ILE A 152 14.67 -7.33 10.27
N THR A 153 13.84 -7.96 11.11
CA THR A 153 12.66 -7.34 11.73
C THR A 153 13.00 -6.49 12.94
N LYS A 154 14.23 -6.65 13.48
CA LYS A 154 14.68 -5.95 14.69
C LYS A 154 15.29 -4.58 14.36
N PRO A 155 14.98 -3.52 15.13
CA PRO A 155 15.51 -2.19 14.89
C PRO A 155 17.04 -2.10 14.88
N ALA A 156 17.73 -2.91 15.72
CA ALA A 156 19.19 -2.97 15.76
C ALA A 156 19.78 -3.46 14.43
N ALA A 157 19.29 -4.59 13.90
CA ALA A 157 19.73 -5.12 12.61
C ALA A 157 19.43 -4.13 11.46
N LYS A 158 18.28 -3.47 11.50
CA LYS A 158 17.96 -2.45 10.49
C LYS A 158 18.96 -1.29 10.51
N ARG A 159 19.37 -0.82 11.70
CA ARG A 159 20.41 0.24 11.81
C ARG A 159 21.75 -0.23 11.28
N GLU A 160 22.19 -1.45 11.63
CA GLU A 160 23.43 -2.06 11.16
C GLU A 160 23.46 -2.13 9.62
N PHE A 161 22.42 -2.72 9.00
CA PHE A 161 22.33 -2.80 7.54
C PHE A 161 22.23 -1.42 6.88
N THR A 162 21.56 -0.45 7.50
CA THR A 162 21.53 0.92 6.98
C THR A 162 22.92 1.54 6.95
N ALA A 163 23.73 1.36 8.00
CA ALA A 163 25.11 1.80 8.02
C ALA A 163 25.95 1.11 6.92
N ARG A 164 25.79 -0.21 6.74
CA ARG A 164 26.46 -0.97 5.68
C ARG A 164 26.10 -0.49 4.28
N VAL A 165 24.82 -0.18 4.03
CA VAL A 165 24.36 0.40 2.76
C VAL A 165 25.02 1.75 2.51
N LEU A 166 25.11 2.59 3.55
CA LEU A 166 25.72 3.92 3.46
C LEU A 166 27.24 3.86 3.19
N GLU A 167 27.96 2.91 3.80
CA GLU A 167 29.39 2.70 3.57
C GLU A 167 29.73 2.39 2.10
N GLU A 168 28.86 1.65 1.40
CA GLU A 168 29.03 1.26 0.00
C GLU A 168 28.46 2.29 -0.98
N MET A 169 27.75 3.31 -0.49
CA MET A 169 27.04 4.27 -1.33
C MET A 169 28.01 5.27 -2.00
N PRO A 170 28.02 5.37 -3.32
CA PRO A 170 28.80 6.38 -4.03
C PRO A 170 28.15 7.76 -3.87
N LYS A 171 28.93 8.77 -3.50
CA LYS A 171 28.43 10.13 -3.26
C LYS A 171 27.86 10.78 -4.52
N GLU A 172 28.42 10.48 -5.67
CA GLU A 172 28.08 11.07 -6.96
C GLU A 172 26.86 10.40 -7.63
N ARG A 173 26.51 9.18 -7.18
CA ARG A 173 25.45 8.36 -7.82
C ARG A 173 24.54 7.66 -6.80
N PRO A 174 24.04 8.37 -5.76
CA PRO A 174 23.25 7.74 -4.70
C PRO A 174 21.88 7.23 -5.19
N GLY A 175 21.24 7.94 -6.12
CA GLY A 175 19.95 7.55 -6.70
C GLY A 175 20.06 6.23 -7.47
N PRO A 176 20.90 6.13 -8.51
CA PRO A 176 21.14 4.88 -9.23
C PRO A 176 21.54 3.70 -8.33
N TYR A 177 22.32 3.94 -7.27
CA TYR A 177 22.67 2.90 -6.31
C TYR A 177 21.48 2.37 -5.52
N ASN A 178 20.65 3.26 -4.97
CA ASN A 178 19.43 2.86 -4.24
C ASN A 178 18.43 2.12 -5.16
N GLU A 179 18.21 2.64 -6.39
CA GLU A 179 17.36 1.96 -7.37
C GLU A 179 17.90 0.59 -7.76
N ALA A 180 19.22 0.47 -7.94
CA ALA A 180 19.89 -0.79 -8.29
C ALA A 180 19.73 -1.85 -7.19
N LEU A 181 19.84 -1.47 -5.92
CA LEU A 181 19.59 -2.37 -4.78
C LEU A 181 18.16 -2.89 -4.77
N MET A 182 17.19 -2.00 -4.96
CA MET A 182 15.76 -2.36 -5.01
C MET A 182 15.47 -3.28 -6.20
N GLU A 183 16.01 -2.97 -7.38
CA GLU A 183 15.82 -3.75 -8.60
C GLU A 183 16.48 -5.13 -8.51
N LEU A 184 17.71 -5.21 -7.96
CA LEU A 184 18.38 -6.48 -7.68
C LEU A 184 17.54 -7.37 -6.76
N GLY A 185 16.99 -6.78 -5.69
CA GLY A 185 16.09 -7.48 -4.79
C GLY A 185 14.81 -7.96 -5.46
N ALA A 186 14.26 -7.19 -6.41
CA ALA A 186 13.03 -7.54 -7.09
C ALA A 186 13.20 -8.61 -8.18
N LEU A 187 14.35 -8.63 -8.90
CA LEU A 187 14.53 -9.44 -10.11
C LEU A 187 15.46 -10.64 -9.93
N VAL A 188 16.47 -10.53 -9.06
CA VAL A 188 17.57 -11.49 -8.92
C VAL A 188 17.63 -12.09 -7.53
N CYS A 189 17.79 -11.26 -6.51
CA CYS A 189 17.91 -11.69 -5.12
C CYS A 189 16.52 -11.92 -4.50
N LEU A 190 15.75 -12.88 -5.02
CA LEU A 190 14.31 -13.09 -4.73
C LEU A 190 14.01 -13.42 -3.27
N PRO A 191 12.81 -13.01 -2.75
CA PRO A 191 12.42 -13.25 -1.35
C PRO A 191 11.98 -14.69 -1.07
N ASN A 192 11.45 -15.38 -2.08
CA ASN A 192 10.89 -16.74 -1.96
C ASN A 192 11.55 -17.64 -3.00
N GLY A 193 11.94 -18.83 -2.57
CA GLY A 193 12.69 -19.79 -3.39
C GLY A 193 14.16 -19.39 -3.56
N ALA A 194 14.85 -20.09 -4.47
CA ALA A 194 16.25 -19.85 -4.75
C ALA A 194 16.48 -18.49 -5.42
N PRO A 195 17.39 -17.67 -4.91
CA PRO A 195 17.81 -16.46 -5.63
C PRO A 195 18.60 -16.84 -6.90
N LYS A 196 18.51 -16.01 -7.93
CA LYS A 196 19.21 -16.24 -9.23
C LYS A 196 20.68 -15.84 -9.13
N CYS A 197 21.46 -16.57 -8.32
CA CYS A 197 22.85 -16.21 -8.02
C CYS A 197 23.79 -16.29 -9.22
N GLU A 198 23.47 -17.03 -10.24
CA GLU A 198 24.24 -17.22 -11.47
C GLU A 198 24.28 -15.96 -12.35
N VAL A 199 23.26 -15.11 -12.27
CA VAL A 199 23.18 -13.82 -13.00
C VAL A 199 23.33 -12.61 -12.10
N CYS A 200 23.72 -12.83 -10.83
CA CYS A 200 23.83 -11.76 -9.85
C CYS A 200 25.15 -10.98 -10.02
N PRO A 201 25.12 -9.64 -10.19
CA PRO A 201 26.34 -8.84 -10.32
C PRO A 201 27.22 -8.87 -9.05
N LEU A 202 26.66 -9.25 -7.91
CA LEU A 202 27.34 -9.34 -6.62
C LEU A 202 27.70 -10.78 -6.23
N ALA A 203 27.62 -11.74 -7.16
CA ALA A 203 27.82 -13.16 -6.86
C ALA A 203 29.21 -13.46 -6.27
N ALA A 204 30.24 -12.79 -6.76
CA ALA A 204 31.61 -12.98 -6.30
C ALA A 204 31.86 -12.46 -4.87
N GLN A 205 31.18 -11.39 -4.48
CA GLN A 205 31.28 -10.76 -3.16
C GLN A 205 30.32 -11.34 -2.13
N CYS A 206 29.34 -12.16 -2.58
CA CYS A 206 28.26 -12.62 -1.72
C CYS A 206 28.70 -13.77 -0.78
N ARG A 207 28.94 -13.43 0.49
CA ARG A 207 29.33 -14.41 1.53
C ARG A 207 28.24 -15.45 1.80
N GLY A 208 26.95 -15.07 1.74
CA GLY A 208 25.83 -15.99 1.89
C GLY A 208 25.75 -17.03 0.77
N ARG A 209 26.07 -16.63 -0.48
CA ARG A 209 26.24 -17.57 -1.60
C ARG A 209 27.44 -18.49 -1.38
N ALA A 210 28.59 -17.95 -1.07
CA ALA A 210 29.81 -18.72 -0.83
C ALA A 210 29.65 -19.74 0.29
N ALA A 211 28.86 -19.42 1.32
CA ALA A 211 28.52 -20.31 2.44
C ALA A 211 27.34 -21.27 2.17
N GLY A 212 26.73 -21.26 0.97
CA GLY A 212 25.55 -22.09 0.66
C GLY A 212 24.28 -21.69 1.44
N ARG A 213 24.22 -20.49 2.02
CA ARG A 213 23.14 -20.06 2.91
C ARG A 213 22.16 -19.03 2.30
N ALA A 214 22.31 -18.69 1.03
CA ALA A 214 21.53 -17.63 0.40
C ALA A 214 19.99 -17.86 0.49
N GLU A 215 19.52 -19.10 0.45
CA GLU A 215 18.08 -19.40 0.57
C GLU A 215 17.57 -19.30 2.00
N GLN A 216 18.44 -19.53 3.00
CA GLN A 216 18.08 -19.47 4.41
C GLN A 216 18.03 -18.03 4.94
N LEU A 217 18.59 -17.08 4.20
CA LEU A 217 18.66 -15.67 4.57
C LEU A 217 17.63 -14.84 3.76
N PRO A 218 17.10 -13.77 4.35
CA PRO A 218 17.36 -13.23 5.69
C PRO A 218 16.60 -13.95 6.79
N VAL A 219 17.11 -13.90 8.02
CA VAL A 219 16.39 -14.36 9.21
C VAL A 219 15.27 -13.36 9.54
N LYS A 220 14.08 -13.88 9.86
CA LYS A 220 12.91 -13.11 10.27
C LYS A 220 12.18 -13.79 11.40
N THR A 221 11.84 -13.05 12.44
CA THR A 221 10.87 -13.51 13.43
C THR A 221 9.53 -13.79 12.74
N ALA A 222 8.93 -14.94 13.10
CA ALA A 222 7.60 -15.30 12.63
C ALA A 222 6.57 -14.22 13.04
N LYS A 223 5.67 -13.91 12.13
CA LYS A 223 4.58 -12.99 12.46
C LYS A 223 3.56 -13.69 13.37
N PRO A 224 2.96 -12.98 14.33
CA PRO A 224 1.89 -13.53 15.14
C PRO A 224 0.71 -13.99 14.25
N GLU A 225 -0.03 -14.98 14.73
CA GLU A 225 -1.25 -15.42 14.06
C GLU A 225 -2.26 -14.30 13.98
N LYS A 226 -3.04 -14.32 12.90
CA LYS A 226 -4.06 -13.31 12.65
C LYS A 226 -5.34 -13.66 13.41
N THR A 227 -5.91 -12.68 14.09
CA THR A 227 -7.20 -12.85 14.77
C THR A 227 -8.32 -13.00 13.76
N LEU A 228 -9.14 -14.05 13.92
CA LEU A 228 -10.38 -14.21 13.17
C LEU A 228 -11.47 -13.32 13.78
N VAL A 229 -12.09 -12.48 12.95
CA VAL A 229 -13.16 -11.56 13.37
C VAL A 229 -14.38 -11.86 12.52
N PRO A 230 -15.51 -12.28 13.13
CA PRO A 230 -16.78 -12.39 12.43
C PRO A 230 -17.30 -11.01 12.07
N VAL A 231 -17.93 -10.90 10.91
CA VAL A 231 -18.58 -9.67 10.43
C VAL A 231 -19.93 -10.06 9.84
N THR A 232 -21.00 -9.44 10.32
CA THR A 232 -22.33 -9.60 9.72
C THR A 232 -22.61 -8.44 8.80
N ALA A 233 -22.88 -8.71 7.52
CA ALA A 233 -23.20 -7.72 6.51
C ALA A 233 -24.67 -7.79 6.09
N ALA A 234 -25.30 -6.62 5.91
CA ALA A 234 -26.61 -6.48 5.30
C ALA A 234 -26.44 -5.85 3.91
N LEU A 235 -26.68 -6.62 2.85
CA LEU A 235 -26.71 -6.15 1.48
C LEU A 235 -28.14 -5.75 1.13
N ILE A 236 -28.44 -4.47 1.29
CA ILE A 236 -29.81 -3.94 1.15
C ILE A 236 -29.89 -3.17 -0.17
N THR A 237 -30.92 -3.49 -0.95
CA THR A 237 -31.19 -2.86 -2.24
C THR A 237 -32.52 -2.12 -2.21
N GLY A 238 -32.66 -1.11 -3.04
CA GLY A 238 -33.88 -0.33 -3.21
C GLY A 238 -33.96 0.22 -4.64
N PRO A 239 -35.02 0.99 -4.94
CA PRO A 239 -35.21 1.56 -6.28
C PRO A 239 -34.06 2.44 -6.78
N GLN A 240 -33.31 3.03 -5.85
CA GLN A 240 -32.18 3.95 -6.14
C GLN A 240 -30.82 3.23 -6.20
N GLY A 241 -30.76 1.95 -5.86
CA GLY A 241 -29.50 1.18 -5.85
C GLY A 241 -29.26 0.39 -4.57
N VAL A 242 -28.01 0.31 -4.14
CA VAL A 242 -27.60 -0.39 -2.92
C VAL A 242 -27.36 0.60 -1.77
N LEU A 243 -27.77 0.22 -0.57
CA LEU A 243 -27.53 1.04 0.62
C LEU A 243 -26.09 0.87 1.09
N LEU A 244 -25.37 1.98 1.18
CA LEU A 244 -24.02 2.06 1.71
C LEU A 244 -23.98 2.91 2.98
N GLN A 245 -23.17 2.50 3.94
CA GLN A 245 -22.86 3.25 5.15
C GLN A 245 -21.43 3.78 5.05
N ARG A 246 -21.21 5.03 5.47
CA ARG A 246 -19.88 5.58 5.62
C ARG A 246 -19.22 5.08 6.90
N ARG A 247 -18.01 4.57 6.78
CA ARG A 247 -17.23 4.17 7.96
C ARG A 247 -16.77 5.38 8.76
N PRO A 248 -16.53 5.22 10.07
CA PRO A 248 -15.97 6.29 10.91
C PRO A 248 -14.68 6.89 10.31
N SER A 249 -14.40 8.13 10.66
CA SER A 249 -13.20 8.86 10.19
C SER A 249 -11.88 8.33 10.74
N LYS A 250 -11.93 7.40 11.70
CA LYS A 250 -10.76 6.74 12.32
C LYS A 250 -10.92 5.22 12.31
N GLY A 251 -9.79 4.51 12.37
CA GLY A 251 -9.78 3.05 12.43
C GLY A 251 -9.59 2.37 11.07
N LEU A 252 -9.89 1.08 11.02
CA LEU A 252 -9.72 0.27 9.81
C LEU A 252 -10.67 0.73 8.70
N LEU A 253 -10.14 0.95 7.50
CA LEU A 253 -10.91 1.39 6.31
C LEU A 253 -11.66 2.73 6.54
N ALA A 254 -11.08 3.64 7.34
CA ALA A 254 -11.68 4.90 7.75
C ALA A 254 -12.19 5.74 6.56
N GLY A 255 -13.43 6.24 6.69
CA GLY A 255 -14.07 7.13 5.73
C GLY A 255 -14.47 6.50 4.39
N LEU A 256 -14.28 5.19 4.21
CA LEU A 256 -14.75 4.45 3.05
C LEU A 256 -16.23 4.09 3.17
N TRP A 257 -16.84 3.73 2.06
CA TRP A 257 -18.22 3.29 2.00
C TRP A 257 -18.31 1.76 2.01
N GLN A 258 -19.33 1.20 2.63
CA GLN A 258 -19.51 -0.26 2.72
C GLN A 258 -21.00 -0.60 2.81
N PRO A 259 -21.42 -1.83 2.48
CA PRO A 259 -22.72 -2.34 2.96
C PRO A 259 -22.81 -2.18 4.47
N LEU A 260 -24.01 -2.04 5.02
CA LEU A 260 -24.16 -2.03 6.48
C LEU A 260 -23.48 -3.27 7.06
N ALA A 261 -22.58 -3.08 8.04
CA ALA A 261 -21.78 -4.17 8.57
C ALA A 261 -21.47 -4.00 10.06
N PHE A 262 -21.57 -5.10 10.78
CA PHE A 262 -21.35 -5.21 12.23
C PHE A 262 -20.14 -6.09 12.49
N GLU A 263 -19.05 -5.49 12.98
CA GLU A 263 -17.80 -6.18 13.26
C GLU A 263 -17.80 -6.81 14.67
N GLY A 264 -17.16 -7.98 14.78
CA GLY A 264 -16.99 -8.68 16.05
C GLY A 264 -18.16 -9.59 16.43
N THR A 265 -19.24 -9.60 15.66
CA THR A 265 -20.46 -10.34 15.96
C THR A 265 -20.94 -11.13 14.75
N ALA A 266 -21.30 -12.39 14.97
CA ALA A 266 -22.07 -13.20 14.03
C ALA A 266 -23.55 -13.10 14.45
N MET A 267 -24.28 -12.20 13.79
CA MET A 267 -25.69 -11.96 14.08
C MET A 267 -26.59 -12.92 13.31
N THR A 268 -27.65 -13.36 13.93
CA THR A 268 -28.79 -13.99 13.28
C THR A 268 -29.62 -12.95 12.52
N GLN A 269 -30.50 -13.40 11.61
CA GLN A 269 -31.36 -12.48 10.87
C GLN A 269 -32.27 -11.62 11.78
N PRO A 270 -32.93 -12.16 12.84
CA PRO A 270 -33.72 -11.33 13.76
C PRO A 270 -32.89 -10.28 14.52
N GLU A 271 -31.65 -10.61 14.94
CA GLU A 271 -30.78 -9.65 15.62
C GLU A 271 -30.35 -8.53 14.65
N LEU A 272 -30.05 -8.87 13.40
CA LEU A 272 -29.71 -7.91 12.37
C LEU A 272 -30.90 -7.02 12.03
N ASP A 273 -32.10 -7.60 11.93
CA ASP A 273 -33.37 -6.87 11.71
C ASP A 273 -33.62 -5.85 12.80
N ALA A 274 -33.51 -6.27 14.07
CA ALA A 274 -33.66 -5.37 15.22
C ALA A 274 -32.64 -4.21 15.19
N ALA A 275 -31.39 -4.48 14.84
CA ALA A 275 -30.36 -3.46 14.73
C ALA A 275 -30.66 -2.44 13.61
N LEU A 276 -31.17 -2.90 12.46
CA LEU A 276 -31.53 -2.03 11.34
C LEU A 276 -32.82 -1.24 11.64
N HIS A 277 -33.78 -1.84 12.32
CA HIS A 277 -34.98 -1.16 12.74
C HIS A 277 -34.69 0.01 13.71
N ALA A 278 -33.65 -0.15 14.56
CA ALA A 278 -33.22 0.90 15.49
C ALA A 278 -32.71 2.17 14.80
N ILE A 279 -32.25 2.04 13.54
CA ILE A 279 -31.82 3.19 12.69
C ILE A 279 -32.91 3.61 11.68
N GLY A 280 -34.14 3.14 11.85
CA GLY A 280 -35.28 3.51 11.01
C GLY A 280 -35.38 2.77 9.68
N LEU A 281 -34.71 1.63 9.53
CA LEU A 281 -34.70 0.85 8.29
C LEU A 281 -35.51 -0.44 8.44
N CYS A 282 -36.62 -0.54 7.71
CA CYS A 282 -37.42 -1.76 7.61
C CYS A 282 -37.01 -2.55 6.36
N VAL A 283 -36.54 -3.78 6.54
CA VAL A 283 -36.00 -4.63 5.47
C VAL A 283 -36.93 -5.83 5.20
N GLN A 284 -37.22 -6.05 3.93
CA GLN A 284 -37.79 -7.30 3.45
C GLN A 284 -36.64 -8.26 3.09
N TRP A 285 -36.40 -9.21 3.98
CA TRP A 285 -35.31 -10.18 3.80
C TRP A 285 -35.60 -11.18 2.70
N GLN A 286 -34.56 -11.54 1.91
CA GLN A 286 -34.66 -12.45 0.78
C GLN A 286 -33.91 -13.75 1.03
N ALA A 287 -32.58 -13.67 1.21
CA ALA A 287 -31.72 -14.85 1.34
C ALA A 287 -30.47 -14.56 2.17
N PRO A 288 -29.82 -15.61 2.74
CA PRO A 288 -28.49 -15.47 3.30
C PRO A 288 -27.48 -15.18 2.19
N LEU A 289 -26.47 -14.37 2.50
CA LEU A 289 -25.33 -14.11 1.63
C LEU A 289 -24.35 -15.29 1.67
N GLN A 290 -23.71 -15.55 0.55
CA GLN A 290 -22.55 -16.44 0.54
C GLN A 290 -21.42 -15.81 1.37
N SER A 291 -20.90 -16.57 2.32
CA SER A 291 -19.81 -16.12 3.19
C SER A 291 -18.55 -15.82 2.38
N THR A 292 -17.86 -14.77 2.77
CA THR A 292 -16.62 -14.35 2.15
C THR A 292 -15.53 -14.15 3.20
N ARG A 293 -14.27 -14.24 2.79
CA ARG A 293 -13.13 -14.06 3.68
C ARG A 293 -12.22 -12.97 3.15
N HIS A 294 -11.83 -12.04 4.04
CA HIS A 294 -10.82 -11.03 3.70
C HIS A 294 -9.69 -11.01 4.72
N VAL A 295 -8.44 -10.97 4.21
CA VAL A 295 -7.23 -11.07 5.03
C VAL A 295 -6.55 -9.72 5.11
N PHE A 296 -6.51 -9.12 6.31
CA PHE A 296 -5.72 -7.95 6.63
C PHE A 296 -4.34 -8.33 7.21
N THR A 297 -3.55 -7.35 7.58
CA THR A 297 -2.23 -7.57 8.17
C THR A 297 -2.28 -8.33 9.49
N HIS A 298 -3.23 -7.99 10.38
CA HIS A 298 -3.31 -8.51 11.74
C HIS A 298 -4.60 -9.28 12.05
N ARG A 299 -5.57 -9.28 11.13
CA ARG A 299 -6.87 -9.94 11.31
C ARG A 299 -7.39 -10.53 10.01
N ILE A 300 -8.36 -11.41 10.15
CA ILE A 300 -9.11 -12.01 9.06
C ILE A 300 -10.58 -11.73 9.34
N TRP A 301 -11.27 -11.09 8.40
CA TRP A 301 -12.71 -11.01 8.45
C TRP A 301 -13.33 -12.23 7.80
N GLN A 302 -14.21 -12.90 8.55
CA GLN A 302 -15.16 -13.87 8.05
C GLN A 302 -16.51 -13.15 7.93
N ILE A 303 -16.89 -12.80 6.69
CA ILE A 303 -18.07 -11.98 6.42
C ILE A 303 -19.21 -12.90 6.00
N SER A 304 -20.30 -12.88 6.73
CA SER A 304 -21.59 -13.52 6.42
C SER A 304 -22.69 -12.48 6.54
N GLY A 305 -23.93 -12.86 6.30
CA GLY A 305 -25.08 -11.97 6.49
C GLY A 305 -26.23 -12.28 5.58
N PHE A 306 -27.04 -11.27 5.26
CA PHE A 306 -28.30 -11.44 4.55
C PHE A 306 -28.47 -10.35 3.50
N CYS A 307 -29.18 -10.67 2.42
CA CYS A 307 -29.65 -9.68 1.46
C CYS A 307 -31.16 -9.44 1.64
N GLY A 308 -31.56 -8.22 1.31
CA GLY A 308 -32.94 -7.81 1.38
C GLY A 308 -33.20 -6.52 0.63
N THR A 309 -34.48 -6.12 0.60
CA THR A 309 -34.91 -4.88 -0.02
C THR A 309 -35.51 -3.93 1.02
N ALA A 310 -35.29 -2.64 0.79
CA ALA A 310 -35.94 -1.60 1.57
C ALA A 310 -36.28 -0.41 0.67
N ALA A 311 -37.22 0.42 1.14
CA ALA A 311 -37.63 1.66 0.47
C ALA A 311 -37.59 2.82 1.46
N GLY A 312 -37.60 4.01 0.95
CA GLY A 312 -37.57 5.24 1.75
C GLY A 312 -36.21 5.94 1.76
N PRO A 313 -36.05 7.01 2.56
CA PRO A 313 -34.82 7.76 2.67
C PRO A 313 -33.72 6.89 3.30
N ALA A 314 -32.46 7.16 2.90
CA ALA A 314 -31.33 6.51 3.55
C ALA A 314 -31.21 6.98 5.01
N PRO A 315 -30.89 6.10 5.96
CA PRO A 315 -30.59 6.47 7.34
C PRO A 315 -29.41 7.45 7.43
N GLU A 316 -29.26 8.11 8.57
CA GLU A 316 -28.13 9.02 8.81
C GLU A 316 -26.78 8.30 8.60
N GLY A 317 -25.86 8.94 7.89
CA GLY A 317 -24.56 8.36 7.55
C GLY A 317 -24.61 7.29 6.46
N CYS A 318 -25.76 7.06 5.83
CA CYS A 318 -25.95 6.15 4.72
C CYS A 318 -26.36 6.87 3.44
N VAL A 319 -26.16 6.20 2.30
CA VAL A 319 -26.61 6.67 0.98
C VAL A 319 -27.13 5.50 0.16
N TRP A 320 -28.11 5.76 -0.68
CA TRP A 320 -28.48 4.87 -1.77
C TRP A 320 -27.55 5.12 -2.94
N ALA A 321 -26.80 4.13 -3.34
CA ALA A 321 -25.80 4.26 -4.40
C ALA A 321 -26.23 3.46 -5.64
N SER A 322 -26.40 4.15 -6.73
CA SER A 322 -26.56 3.53 -8.06
C SER A 322 -25.26 2.85 -8.51
N ARG A 323 -25.35 2.03 -9.55
CA ARG A 323 -24.17 1.39 -10.15
C ARG A 323 -23.18 2.40 -10.74
N ALA A 324 -23.68 3.50 -11.28
CA ALA A 324 -22.84 4.56 -11.83
C ALA A 324 -22.04 5.26 -10.71
N GLU A 325 -22.70 5.61 -9.61
CA GLU A 325 -22.05 6.24 -8.45
C GLU A 325 -21.06 5.28 -7.75
N LEU A 326 -21.39 3.98 -7.68
CA LEU A 326 -20.41 2.96 -7.20
C LEU A 326 -19.16 2.91 -8.06
N ASN A 327 -19.27 3.13 -9.36
CA ASN A 327 -18.12 3.15 -10.27
C ASN A 327 -17.34 4.46 -10.24
N GLY A 328 -18.03 5.59 -10.03
CA GLY A 328 -17.44 6.92 -10.12
C GLY A 328 -17.13 7.61 -8.80
N GLU A 329 -17.95 7.41 -7.77
CA GLU A 329 -17.98 8.26 -6.58
C GLU A 329 -17.65 7.52 -5.30
N TYR A 330 -18.39 6.47 -4.96
CA TYR A 330 -18.24 5.80 -3.67
C TYR A 330 -17.11 4.78 -3.67
N ALA A 331 -16.08 5.00 -2.86
CA ALA A 331 -14.98 4.07 -2.68
C ALA A 331 -15.35 2.93 -1.72
N VAL A 332 -15.64 1.76 -2.26
CA VAL A 332 -15.92 0.54 -1.49
C VAL A 332 -14.66 -0.31 -1.38
N PRO A 333 -14.21 -0.67 -0.16
CA PRO A 333 -12.99 -1.46 0.01
C PRO A 333 -13.15 -2.88 -0.53
N SER A 334 -12.04 -3.45 -1.01
CA SER A 334 -11.97 -4.83 -1.53
C SER A 334 -12.42 -5.88 -0.51
N ALA A 335 -12.41 -5.55 0.78
CA ALA A 335 -12.93 -6.43 1.84
C ALA A 335 -14.40 -6.84 1.61
N PHE A 336 -15.20 -5.95 1.05
CA PHE A 336 -16.60 -6.21 0.73
C PHE A 336 -16.85 -6.61 -0.74
N ALA A 337 -15.82 -6.72 -1.57
CA ALA A 337 -15.99 -7.04 -2.99
C ALA A 337 -16.77 -8.36 -3.21
N GLY A 338 -16.55 -9.36 -2.35
CA GLY A 338 -17.27 -10.63 -2.42
C GLY A 338 -18.76 -10.50 -2.08
N ILE A 339 -19.10 -9.61 -1.16
CA ILE A 339 -20.50 -9.30 -0.80
C ILE A 339 -21.14 -8.47 -1.92
N MET A 340 -20.47 -7.41 -2.39
CA MET A 340 -20.99 -6.53 -3.44
C MET A 340 -21.23 -7.25 -4.77
N ARG A 341 -20.46 -8.30 -5.09
CA ARG A 341 -20.73 -9.13 -6.29
C ARG A 341 -22.03 -9.93 -6.23
N GLN A 342 -22.62 -10.09 -5.06
CA GLN A 342 -23.91 -10.76 -4.88
C GLN A 342 -25.10 -9.83 -5.15
N TRP A 343 -24.85 -8.52 -5.24
CA TRP A 343 -25.83 -7.58 -5.71
C TRP A 343 -26.12 -7.81 -7.21
N ARG A 344 -27.35 -8.20 -7.49
CA ARG A 344 -27.89 -8.32 -8.85
C ARG A 344 -28.94 -7.24 -9.01
N PRO A 345 -28.63 -6.10 -9.65
CA PRO A 345 -29.68 -5.18 -10.06
C PRO A 345 -30.59 -5.88 -11.05
N GLU A 346 -31.88 -5.74 -10.86
CA GLU A 346 -32.90 -6.17 -11.83
C GLU A 346 -32.80 -5.38 -13.13
#